data_939f156f9daf527b0eeac288e23f74dc
#
_entry.id   939f156f9daf527b0eeac288e23f74dc
#
_cell.length_a   1.000
_cell.length_b   1.000
_cell.length_c   1.000
_cell.angle_alpha   90.00
_cell.angle_beta   90.00
_cell.angle_gamma   90.00
#
_symmetry.space_group_name_H-M   'P 1'
#
loop_
_entity.id
_entity.type
_entity.pdbx_description
1 polymer ?
#
loop_
_entity_poly.entity_id
_entity_poly.type
_entity_poly.pdbx_seq_one_letter_code
_entity_poly.pdbx_strand_id
1 'polypeptide(L)'
;MKKLLKVIATMAVLFGFSSQSFADGHKPTIALVPGLTTDAFYITMHKGAMAAAEALGVELLFQGSPEWNASLQIPILNAVIAKKPDAILIAPNDKQQLIAPLKAAADAGIAVICVDTFIDDGVFQDGMGDGDFPISYVASDNVLGGVMAGNALANAIGKKGTVYVSNVKPGISTTDQREEGFKAAM
;
A
#
# COMPACT_ATOMS: atom_id res chain seq x y z
N MET A 1 1.23 23.02 -64.39
CA MET A 1 1.16 21.91 -63.44
C MET A 1 1.88 22.32 -62.17
N LYS A 2 1.23 23.22 -61.47
CA LYS A 2 1.67 23.78 -60.20
C LYS A 2 0.47 23.58 -59.28
N LYS A 3 0.46 22.68 -58.33
CA LYS A 3 -0.47 22.57 -57.18
C LYS A 3 -0.55 21.11 -56.71
N LEU A 4 0.58 20.56 -56.24
CA LEU A 4 0.50 19.36 -55.38
C LEU A 4 1.73 19.22 -54.48
N LEU A 5 2.18 20.34 -53.94
CA LEU A 5 3.32 20.33 -53.01
C LEU A 5 3.04 21.21 -51.77
N LYS A 6 1.89 21.05 -51.22
CA LYS A 6 1.56 21.67 -49.93
C LYS A 6 0.52 20.75 -49.27
N VAL A 7 0.87 19.87 -48.44
CA VAL A 7 0.12 19.23 -47.31
C VAL A 7 0.90 17.99 -46.84
N ILE A 8 2.20 18.06 -46.69
CA ILE A 8 2.91 17.15 -45.79
C ILE A 8 3.80 18.02 -44.93
N ALA A 9 3.14 18.85 -44.16
CA ALA A 9 3.78 19.54 -43.07
C ALA A 9 2.84 19.38 -41.90
N THR A 10 3.36 18.79 -40.86
CA THR A 10 2.86 18.96 -39.51
C THR A 10 1.79 17.99 -39.07
N MET A 11 2.21 16.86 -38.54
CA MET A 11 1.67 16.33 -37.28
C MET A 11 2.73 15.40 -36.65
N ALA A 12 3.86 15.98 -36.33
CA ALA A 12 4.68 15.46 -35.24
C ALA A 12 3.99 15.93 -33.95
N VAL A 13 3.00 15.19 -33.51
CA VAL A 13 2.51 15.29 -32.12
C VAL A 13 3.65 14.73 -31.28
N LEU A 14 4.49 15.64 -30.84
CA LEU A 14 5.38 15.45 -29.71
C LEU A 14 4.52 15.07 -28.51
N PHE A 15 4.36 13.79 -28.27
CA PHE A 15 4.10 13.32 -26.92
C PHE A 15 5.33 13.70 -26.09
N GLY A 16 5.38 14.95 -25.70
CA GLY A 16 6.22 15.39 -24.61
C GLY A 16 5.72 14.66 -23.38
N PHE A 17 6.39 13.59 -22.99
CA PHE A 17 6.45 13.24 -21.59
C PHE A 17 7.04 14.47 -20.91
N SER A 18 6.16 15.33 -20.43
CA SER A 18 6.53 16.32 -19.43
C SER A 18 6.90 15.54 -18.17
N SER A 19 8.18 15.20 -18.05
CA SER A 19 8.78 15.06 -16.75
C SER A 19 8.42 16.35 -16.03
N GLN A 20 7.49 16.27 -15.09
CA GLN A 20 7.23 17.36 -14.15
C GLN A 20 8.55 17.50 -13.37
N SER A 21 9.42 18.34 -13.86
CA SER A 21 10.51 18.87 -13.07
C SER A 21 9.84 19.59 -11.91
N PHE A 22 10.05 19.11 -10.70
CA PHE A 22 9.68 19.85 -9.51
C PHE A 22 10.38 21.22 -9.61
N ALA A 23 9.56 22.25 -9.87
CA ALA A 23 10.05 23.58 -10.27
C ALA A 23 10.81 24.29 -9.13
N ASP A 24 10.93 23.67 -7.95
CA ASP A 24 11.41 24.31 -6.72
C ASP A 24 12.65 23.62 -6.12
N GLY A 25 13.27 22.66 -6.83
CA GLY A 25 14.44 21.93 -6.32
C GLY A 25 14.15 21.07 -5.07
N HIS A 26 12.86 20.98 -4.65
CA HIS A 26 12.45 20.12 -3.55
C HIS A 26 12.57 18.66 -3.97
N LYS A 27 13.34 17.91 -3.20
CA LYS A 27 13.43 16.46 -3.34
C LYS A 27 12.31 15.83 -2.51
N PRO A 28 11.30 15.19 -3.14
CA PRO A 28 10.20 14.61 -2.38
C PRO A 28 10.69 13.59 -1.37
N THR A 29 10.09 13.61 -0.19
CA THR A 29 10.37 12.68 0.90
C THR A 29 9.17 11.77 1.09
N ILE A 30 9.39 10.46 0.96
CA ILE A 30 8.36 9.43 1.16
C ILE A 30 8.72 8.62 2.40
N ALA A 31 7.78 8.47 3.31
CA ALA A 31 7.95 7.64 4.49
C ALA A 31 7.29 6.27 4.29
N LEU A 32 8.04 5.18 4.49
CA LEU A 32 7.51 3.83 4.58
C LEU A 32 7.43 3.42 6.05
N VAL A 33 6.21 3.18 6.52
CA VAL A 33 5.90 2.73 7.89
C VAL A 33 5.37 1.29 7.82
N PRO A 34 6.24 0.27 7.95
CA PRO A 34 5.84 -1.13 7.88
C PRO A 34 5.03 -1.56 9.10
N GLY A 35 4.31 -2.68 8.98
CA GLY A 35 3.66 -3.33 10.11
C GLY A 35 4.64 -3.84 11.15
N LEU A 36 5.76 -4.44 10.68
CA LEU A 36 6.89 -4.89 11.49
C LEU A 36 8.22 -4.54 10.82
N THR A 37 9.19 -4.11 11.60
CA THR A 37 10.54 -3.84 11.08
C THR A 37 11.40 -5.09 10.93
N THR A 38 11.06 -6.17 11.64
CA THR A 38 11.85 -7.41 11.72
C THR A 38 11.32 -8.53 10.81
N ASP A 39 10.15 -8.37 10.24
CA ASP A 39 9.54 -9.38 9.37
C ASP A 39 10.17 -9.39 7.97
N ALA A 40 10.47 -10.59 7.45
CA ALA A 40 11.12 -10.78 6.16
C ALA A 40 10.32 -10.19 4.98
N PHE A 41 8.98 -10.19 5.07
CA PHE A 41 8.09 -9.57 4.09
C PHE A 41 8.36 -8.06 4.00
N TYR A 42 8.35 -7.36 5.14
CA TYR A 42 8.59 -5.91 5.17
C TYR A 42 10.04 -5.53 4.88
N ILE A 43 11.01 -6.38 5.22
CA ILE A 43 12.41 -6.21 4.81
C ILE A 43 12.51 -6.25 3.29
N THR A 44 11.77 -7.16 2.64
CA THR A 44 11.73 -7.25 1.18
C THR A 44 11.02 -6.05 0.55
N MET A 45 9.90 -5.61 1.14
CA MET A 45 9.20 -4.39 0.74
C MET A 45 10.11 -3.16 0.83
N HIS A 46 10.86 -3.02 1.92
CA HIS A 46 11.83 -1.93 2.10
C HIS A 46 12.91 -1.93 1.00
N LYS A 47 13.45 -3.11 0.63
CA LYS A 47 14.41 -3.20 -0.48
C LYS A 47 13.82 -2.72 -1.80
N GLY A 48 12.56 -3.11 -2.09
CA GLY A 48 11.85 -2.62 -3.27
C GLY A 48 11.63 -1.11 -3.24
N ALA A 49 11.23 -0.58 -2.08
CA ALA A 49 11.03 0.86 -1.89
C ALA A 49 12.34 1.65 -2.05
N MET A 50 13.48 1.14 -1.55
CA MET A 50 14.79 1.77 -1.77
C MET A 50 15.16 1.84 -3.25
N ALA A 51 14.97 0.73 -4.00
CA ALA A 51 15.24 0.71 -5.43
C ALA A 51 14.35 1.68 -6.21
N ALA A 52 13.07 1.77 -5.85
CA ALA A 52 12.13 2.72 -6.46
C ALA A 52 12.50 4.18 -6.10
N ALA A 53 12.87 4.44 -4.86
CA ALA A 53 13.28 5.78 -4.41
C ALA A 53 14.55 6.26 -5.15
N GLU A 54 15.52 5.38 -5.35
CA GLU A 54 16.72 5.67 -6.15
C GLU A 54 16.36 5.99 -7.61
N ALA A 55 15.53 5.15 -8.24
CA ALA A 55 15.12 5.33 -9.62
C ALA A 55 14.30 6.61 -9.86
N LEU A 56 13.49 7.01 -8.87
CA LEU A 56 12.64 8.20 -8.93
C LEU A 56 13.32 9.46 -8.40
N GLY A 57 14.49 9.35 -7.80
CA GLY A 57 15.21 10.49 -7.22
C GLY A 57 14.54 11.08 -5.98
N VAL A 58 13.76 10.28 -5.22
CA VAL A 58 13.08 10.70 -3.99
C VAL A 58 13.86 10.27 -2.75
N GLU A 59 13.60 10.91 -1.60
CA GLU A 59 14.13 10.48 -0.32
C GLU A 59 13.19 9.47 0.32
N LEU A 60 13.73 8.37 0.87
CA LEU A 60 12.95 7.36 1.58
C LEU A 60 13.29 7.39 3.08
N LEU A 61 12.27 7.62 3.91
CA LEU A 61 12.32 7.39 5.35
C LEU A 61 11.72 6.01 5.66
N PHE A 62 12.41 5.21 6.47
CA PHE A 62 11.92 3.92 6.94
C PHE A 62 11.87 3.89 8.45
N GLN A 63 10.67 3.85 9.02
CA GLN A 63 10.45 3.78 10.47
C GLN A 63 9.22 2.93 10.75
N GLY A 64 9.30 2.00 11.71
CA GLY A 64 8.18 1.13 12.04
C GLY A 64 8.30 0.50 13.41
N SER A 65 7.24 -0.18 13.80
CA SER A 65 7.15 -0.89 15.08
C SER A 65 7.92 -2.21 15.05
N PRO A 66 8.53 -2.64 16.16
CA PRO A 66 9.08 -3.98 16.29
C PRO A 66 8.02 -5.06 16.50
N GLU A 67 6.77 -4.69 16.78
CA GLU A 67 5.66 -5.60 17.07
C GLU A 67 4.37 -5.16 16.39
N TRP A 68 3.46 -6.12 16.14
CA TRP A 68 2.09 -5.86 15.71
C TRP A 68 1.27 -5.23 16.85
N ASN A 69 1.50 -3.96 17.09
CA ASN A 69 0.87 -3.21 18.16
C ASN A 69 0.65 -1.75 17.76
N ALA A 70 -0.60 -1.34 17.60
CA ALA A 70 -0.96 0.02 17.26
C ALA A 70 -0.46 1.04 18.29
N SER A 71 -0.44 0.68 19.58
CA SER A 71 0.07 1.57 20.63
C SER A 71 1.57 1.87 20.49
N LEU A 72 2.33 1.01 19.80
CA LEU A 72 3.72 1.26 19.45
C LEU A 72 3.84 1.95 18.08
N GLN A 73 2.97 1.62 17.13
CA GLN A 73 3.02 2.21 15.79
C GLN A 73 2.57 3.68 15.76
N ILE A 74 1.52 4.04 16.53
CA ILE A 74 0.97 5.40 16.54
C ILE A 74 2.01 6.47 16.94
N PRO A 75 2.80 6.33 18.02
CA PRO A 75 3.86 7.28 18.33
C PRO A 75 4.91 7.42 17.23
N ILE A 76 5.27 6.32 16.57
CA ILE A 76 6.21 6.30 15.45
C ILE A 76 5.60 7.04 14.25
N LEU A 77 4.34 6.76 13.92
CA LEU A 77 3.61 7.47 12.87
C LEU A 77 3.55 8.98 13.15
N ASN A 78 3.23 9.38 14.38
CA ASN A 78 3.21 10.79 14.76
C ASN A 78 4.59 11.46 14.61
N ALA A 79 5.67 10.74 14.94
CA ALA A 79 7.04 11.23 14.73
C ALA A 79 7.39 11.34 13.23
N VAL A 80 6.84 10.47 12.38
CA VAL A 80 6.97 10.56 10.92
C VAL A 80 6.18 11.76 10.39
N ILE A 81 4.93 11.94 10.81
CA ILE A 81 4.09 13.09 10.42
C ILE A 81 4.75 14.42 10.79
N ALA A 82 5.37 14.50 11.96
CA ALA A 82 6.09 15.70 12.42
C ALA A 82 7.26 16.08 11.49
N LYS A 83 7.83 15.15 10.72
CA LYS A 83 8.86 15.41 9.72
C LYS A 83 8.29 15.97 8.41
N LYS A 84 6.97 16.01 8.26
CA LYS A 84 6.24 16.53 7.09
C LYS A 84 6.71 15.89 5.77
N PRO A 85 6.69 14.54 5.64
CA PRO A 85 6.97 13.92 4.35
C PRO A 85 5.88 14.30 3.34
N ASP A 86 6.17 14.20 2.05
CA ASP A 86 5.18 14.43 0.98
C ASP A 86 4.17 13.28 0.91
N ALA A 87 4.61 12.07 1.25
CA ALA A 87 3.74 10.90 1.31
C ALA A 87 4.12 9.93 2.44
N ILE A 88 3.12 9.20 2.92
CA ILE A 88 3.26 8.08 3.85
C ILE A 88 2.69 6.82 3.20
N LEU A 89 3.56 5.81 3.03
CA LEU A 89 3.18 4.44 2.71
C LEU A 89 3.13 3.68 4.03
N ILE A 90 1.98 3.18 4.44
CA ILE A 90 1.83 2.54 5.75
C ILE A 90 1.15 1.18 5.67
N ALA A 91 1.67 0.21 6.42
CA ALA A 91 0.97 -1.02 6.77
C ALA A 91 0.39 -0.87 8.19
N PRO A 92 -0.90 -0.48 8.33
CA PRO A 92 -1.51 -0.26 9.64
C PRO A 92 -1.56 -1.55 10.48
N ASN A 93 -1.15 -1.45 11.75
CA ASN A 93 -1.19 -2.57 12.71
C ASN A 93 -2.59 -2.80 13.29
N ASP A 94 -3.51 -1.87 13.09
CA ASP A 94 -4.90 -1.96 13.51
C ASP A 94 -5.74 -1.08 12.60
N LYS A 95 -6.80 -1.66 12.03
CA LYS A 95 -7.62 -0.99 11.03
C LYS A 95 -8.49 0.15 11.58
N GLN A 96 -8.72 0.22 12.89
CA GLN A 96 -9.56 1.24 13.52
C GLN A 96 -8.71 2.32 14.22
N GLN A 97 -7.70 1.90 14.99
CA GLN A 97 -6.91 2.84 15.79
C GLN A 97 -6.03 3.77 14.95
N LEU A 98 -5.68 3.35 13.72
CA LEU A 98 -4.84 4.15 12.82
C LEU A 98 -5.63 5.17 11.97
N ILE A 99 -6.98 5.11 11.95
CA ILE A 99 -7.81 6.03 11.16
C ILE A 99 -7.54 7.49 11.56
N ALA A 100 -7.69 7.82 12.84
CA ALA A 100 -7.57 9.20 13.30
C ALA A 100 -6.18 9.83 13.05
N PRO A 101 -5.05 9.17 13.39
CA PRO A 101 -3.73 9.75 13.11
C PRO A 101 -3.43 9.83 11.60
N LEU A 102 -3.89 8.89 10.77
CA LEU A 102 -3.71 8.96 9.32
C LEU A 102 -4.58 10.03 8.68
N LYS A 103 -5.82 10.22 9.18
CA LYS A 103 -6.65 11.33 8.73
C LYS A 103 -6.01 12.69 9.06
N ALA A 104 -5.45 12.83 10.25
CA ALA A 104 -4.71 14.05 10.60
C ALA A 104 -3.51 14.30 9.68
N ALA A 105 -2.82 13.25 9.22
CA ALA A 105 -1.76 13.39 8.22
C ALA A 105 -2.31 13.85 6.86
N ALA A 106 -3.42 13.25 6.39
CA ALA A 106 -4.08 13.64 5.15
C ALA A 106 -4.59 15.09 5.20
N ASP A 107 -5.22 15.50 6.31
CA ASP A 107 -5.71 16.87 6.53
C ASP A 107 -4.54 17.88 6.57
N ALA A 108 -3.34 17.45 6.93
CA ALA A 108 -2.12 18.25 6.87
C ALA A 108 -1.47 18.29 5.46
N GLY A 109 -2.10 17.67 4.46
CA GLY A 109 -1.64 17.66 3.07
C GLY A 109 -0.63 16.56 2.74
N ILE A 110 -0.43 15.57 3.63
CA ILE A 110 0.43 14.42 3.38
C ILE A 110 -0.36 13.35 2.64
N ALA A 111 0.13 12.89 1.48
CA ALA A 111 -0.49 11.80 0.76
C ALA A 111 -0.40 10.49 1.57
N VAL A 112 -1.54 9.83 1.81
CA VAL A 112 -1.58 8.57 2.58
C VAL A 112 -1.95 7.41 1.67
N ILE A 113 -1.10 6.39 1.63
CA ILE A 113 -1.30 5.16 0.87
C ILE A 113 -1.16 3.98 1.83
N CYS A 114 -2.17 3.12 1.87
CA CYS A 114 -2.07 1.86 2.60
C CYS A 114 -1.35 0.80 1.77
N VAL A 115 -0.44 0.06 2.39
CA VAL A 115 0.28 -1.05 1.77
C VAL A 115 0.14 -2.30 2.61
N ASP A 116 -0.07 -3.46 1.98
CA ASP A 116 -0.29 -4.76 2.63
C ASP A 116 -1.57 -4.82 3.49
N THR A 117 -1.66 -4.04 4.55
CA THR A 117 -2.85 -3.91 5.40
C THR A 117 -3.57 -2.59 5.14
N PHE A 118 -4.85 -2.50 5.50
CA PHE A 118 -5.69 -1.32 5.31
C PHE A 118 -6.28 -0.81 6.61
N ILE A 119 -6.86 0.38 6.57
CA ILE A 119 -7.69 0.96 7.63
C ILE A 119 -9.17 0.82 7.26
N ASP A 120 -10.03 0.82 8.28
CA ASP A 120 -11.49 0.77 8.18
C ASP A 120 -12.00 -0.40 7.32
N ASP A 121 -12.69 -0.12 6.25
CA ASP A 121 -13.26 -1.09 5.30
C ASP A 121 -12.33 -1.44 4.14
N GLY A 122 -11.17 -0.79 4.03
CA GLY A 122 -10.19 -1.00 2.95
C GLY A 122 -10.48 -0.21 1.67
N VAL A 123 -11.43 0.73 1.71
CA VAL A 123 -11.76 1.58 0.57
C VAL A 123 -10.82 2.79 0.50
N PHE A 124 -10.60 3.32 -0.68
CA PHE A 124 -9.74 4.47 -0.95
C PHE A 124 -10.46 5.45 -1.90
N GLN A 125 -9.90 6.64 -2.12
CA GLN A 125 -10.54 7.76 -2.83
C GLN A 125 -11.20 7.38 -4.17
N ASP A 126 -10.56 6.52 -4.96
CA ASP A 126 -11.09 6.06 -6.26
C ASP A 126 -11.92 4.78 -6.14
N GLY A 127 -12.15 4.31 -4.92
CA GLY A 127 -12.96 3.12 -4.63
C GLY A 127 -14.46 3.43 -4.55
N MET A 128 -15.26 2.37 -4.40
CA MET A 128 -16.70 2.49 -4.18
C MET A 128 -17.00 2.58 -2.67
N GLY A 129 -16.77 3.72 -2.06
CA GLY A 129 -17.04 3.95 -0.64
C GLY A 129 -17.00 5.42 -0.30
N ASP A 130 -17.18 5.74 0.97
CA ASP A 130 -17.20 7.10 1.49
C ASP A 130 -15.79 7.64 1.80
N GLY A 131 -14.74 6.90 1.41
CA GLY A 131 -13.36 7.23 1.72
C GLY A 131 -12.84 8.43 0.93
N ASP A 132 -12.51 9.49 1.65
CA ASP A 132 -11.75 10.62 1.11
C ASP A 132 -10.23 10.42 1.30
N PHE A 133 -9.84 9.40 2.06
CA PHE A 133 -8.48 8.89 2.24
C PHE A 133 -8.54 7.43 2.72
N PRO A 134 -7.49 6.61 2.59
CA PRO A 134 -6.25 6.86 1.86
C PRO A 134 -6.49 7.05 0.37
N ILE A 135 -5.48 7.62 -0.33
CA ILE A 135 -5.60 7.82 -1.79
C ILE A 135 -5.47 6.53 -2.59
N SER A 136 -4.88 5.48 -2.01
CA SER A 136 -4.75 4.16 -2.64
C SER A 136 -4.48 3.07 -1.60
N TYR A 137 -4.73 1.83 -2.01
CA TYR A 137 -4.36 0.63 -1.27
C TYR A 137 -3.66 -0.36 -2.20
N VAL A 138 -2.48 -0.83 -1.82
CA VAL A 138 -1.65 -1.76 -2.61
C VAL A 138 -1.35 -3.00 -1.78
N ALA A 139 -1.93 -4.14 -2.16
CA ALA A 139 -1.75 -5.41 -1.46
C ALA A 139 -1.99 -6.62 -2.36
N SER A 140 -1.77 -7.81 -1.80
CA SER A 140 -2.17 -9.08 -2.41
C SER A 140 -3.68 -9.30 -2.25
N ASP A 141 -4.28 -10.06 -3.16
CA ASP A 141 -5.63 -10.61 -2.96
C ASP A 141 -5.57 -11.73 -1.91
N ASN A 142 -5.79 -11.34 -0.65
CA ASN A 142 -5.65 -12.24 0.48
C ASN A 142 -6.83 -13.21 0.60
N VAL A 143 -8.04 -12.83 0.16
CA VAL A 143 -9.19 -13.73 0.12
C VAL A 143 -8.91 -14.86 -0.87
N LEU A 144 -8.49 -14.51 -2.10
CA LEU A 144 -8.11 -15.52 -3.11
C LEU A 144 -6.97 -16.40 -2.62
N GLY A 145 -5.96 -15.83 -1.97
CA GLY A 145 -4.87 -16.58 -1.35
C GLY A 145 -5.37 -17.63 -0.35
N GLY A 146 -6.34 -17.24 0.48
CA GLY A 146 -7.02 -18.15 1.42
C GLY A 146 -7.78 -19.28 0.71
N VAL A 147 -8.56 -18.93 -0.33
CA VAL A 147 -9.30 -19.91 -1.15
C VAL A 147 -8.35 -20.93 -1.79
N MET A 148 -7.24 -20.46 -2.35
CA MET A 148 -6.22 -21.33 -2.96
C MET A 148 -5.63 -22.30 -1.96
N ALA A 149 -5.27 -21.82 -0.76
CA ALA A 149 -4.74 -22.64 0.32
C ALA A 149 -5.77 -23.68 0.81
N GLY A 150 -7.03 -23.27 1.00
CA GLY A 150 -8.13 -24.15 1.39
C GLY A 150 -8.35 -25.27 0.38
N ASN A 151 -8.46 -24.94 -0.91
CA ASN A 151 -8.61 -25.93 -1.97
C ASN A 151 -7.41 -26.90 -2.05
N ALA A 152 -6.20 -26.39 -1.92
CA ALA A 152 -5.00 -27.25 -1.94
C ALA A 152 -5.01 -28.24 -0.76
N LEU A 153 -5.31 -27.78 0.44
CA LEU A 153 -5.41 -28.63 1.62
C LEU A 153 -6.56 -29.65 1.51
N ALA A 154 -7.74 -29.20 1.11
CA ALA A 154 -8.91 -30.09 0.92
C ALA A 154 -8.58 -31.25 -0.04
N ASN A 155 -7.93 -30.94 -1.16
CA ASN A 155 -7.49 -31.98 -2.10
C ASN A 155 -6.44 -32.92 -1.49
N ALA A 156 -5.47 -32.39 -0.74
CA ALA A 156 -4.42 -33.20 -0.12
C ALA A 156 -4.96 -34.20 0.92
N ILE A 157 -6.02 -33.82 1.65
CA ILE A 157 -6.64 -34.69 2.68
C ILE A 157 -7.84 -35.51 2.15
N GLY A 158 -8.11 -35.48 0.84
CA GLY A 158 -9.24 -36.18 0.22
C GLY A 158 -10.60 -35.65 0.63
N LYS A 159 -10.68 -34.35 0.96
CA LYS A 159 -11.90 -33.61 1.38
C LYS A 159 -12.56 -34.21 2.63
N LYS A 160 -11.80 -34.79 3.52
CA LYS A 160 -12.29 -35.42 4.77
C LYS A 160 -11.32 -35.11 5.92
N GLY A 161 -11.87 -34.86 7.09
CA GLY A 161 -11.10 -34.64 8.33
C GLY A 161 -11.33 -33.29 8.96
N THR A 162 -10.59 -33.02 10.01
CA THR A 162 -10.63 -31.75 10.73
C THR A 162 -9.36 -30.97 10.38
N VAL A 163 -9.52 -29.70 10.09
CA VAL A 163 -8.41 -28.77 9.83
C VAL A 163 -8.37 -27.69 10.90
N TYR A 164 -7.19 -27.19 11.16
CA TYR A 164 -6.95 -26.09 12.08
C TYR A 164 -6.35 -24.91 11.34
N VAL A 165 -6.91 -23.71 11.56
CA VAL A 165 -6.39 -22.44 11.04
C VAL A 165 -5.76 -21.67 12.19
N SER A 166 -4.47 -21.33 12.04
CA SER A 166 -3.77 -20.44 12.97
C SER A 166 -3.69 -19.05 12.36
N ASN A 167 -4.36 -18.08 12.98
CA ASN A 167 -4.26 -16.67 12.63
C ASN A 167 -3.21 -16.00 13.52
N VAL A 168 -2.44 -15.06 12.98
CA VAL A 168 -1.43 -14.30 13.72
C VAL A 168 -2.08 -13.48 14.83
N LYS A 169 -3.11 -12.72 14.48
CA LYS A 169 -3.88 -11.90 15.41
C LYS A 169 -5.17 -11.44 14.71
N PRO A 170 -6.34 -11.60 15.33
CA PRO A 170 -7.58 -11.04 14.82
C PRO A 170 -7.48 -9.51 14.66
N GLY A 171 -8.05 -8.97 13.57
CA GLY A 171 -8.03 -7.55 13.25
C GLY A 171 -6.86 -7.11 12.35
N ILE A 172 -5.94 -8.03 11.99
CA ILE A 172 -4.98 -7.81 10.91
C ILE A 172 -5.68 -8.16 9.61
N SER A 173 -5.92 -7.17 8.75
CA SER A 173 -6.76 -7.31 7.56
C SER A 173 -6.33 -8.44 6.63
N THR A 174 -5.04 -8.60 6.38
CA THR A 174 -4.50 -9.63 5.48
C THR A 174 -4.72 -11.05 5.99
N THR A 175 -4.53 -11.29 7.29
CA THR A 175 -4.71 -12.62 7.88
C THR A 175 -6.18 -12.95 8.07
N ASP A 176 -7.02 -11.98 8.43
CA ASP A 176 -8.46 -12.15 8.50
C ASP A 176 -9.06 -12.51 7.13
N GLN A 177 -8.65 -11.83 6.06
CA GLN A 177 -9.07 -12.14 4.69
C GLN A 177 -8.60 -13.52 4.22
N ARG A 178 -7.37 -13.94 4.56
CA ARG A 178 -6.89 -15.29 4.25
C ARG A 178 -7.69 -16.36 4.99
N GLU A 179 -8.04 -16.11 6.24
CA GLU A 179 -8.90 -17.02 7.01
C GLU A 179 -10.31 -17.09 6.43
N GLU A 180 -10.89 -15.96 6.04
CA GLU A 180 -12.19 -15.89 5.34
C GLU A 180 -12.17 -16.74 4.06
N GLY A 181 -11.22 -16.48 3.17
CA GLY A 181 -11.08 -17.24 1.92
C GLY A 181 -10.85 -18.72 2.14
N PHE A 182 -10.04 -19.09 3.14
CA PHE A 182 -9.81 -20.48 3.50
C PHE A 182 -11.10 -21.16 3.96
N LYS A 183 -11.86 -20.53 4.85
CA LYS A 183 -13.17 -21.06 5.33
C LYS A 183 -14.18 -21.20 4.20
N ALA A 184 -14.20 -20.25 3.25
CA ALA A 184 -15.10 -20.31 2.10
C ALA A 184 -14.80 -21.48 1.15
N ALA A 185 -13.57 -21.98 1.13
CA ALA A 185 -13.13 -23.11 0.30
C ALA A 185 -13.32 -24.47 0.95
N MET A 186 -13.57 -24.54 2.26
CA MET A 186 -13.70 -25.79 3.04
C MET A 186 -15.14 -26.21 3.24
#